data_e0e71da5ed940d067aa23a4f63978ae3
#
_entry.id   e0e71da5ed940d067aa23a4f63978ae3
#
_cell.length_a   1.000
_cell.length_b   1.000
_cell.length_c   1.000
_cell.angle_alpha   90.00
_cell.angle_beta   90.00
_cell.angle_gamma   90.00
#
_symmetry.space_group_name_H-M   'P 1'
#
loop_
_entity.id
_entity.type
_entity.pdbx_description
1 polymer ?
#
loop_
_entity_poly.entity_id
_entity_poly.type
_entity_poly.pdbx_seq_one_letter_code
_entity_poly.pdbx_strand_id
1 'polypeptide(L)'
;MTPDRLSSTFAALADPTRRAILARLASGEASVTELAEPFEMSMPAISKHLKVLERAGLVARGREAQWRPCRLEAAPLKDVARWIEHYRRFWEQSFDRLDDYLRRLKDKEKKNGRKKRKA
;
A
#
# COMPACT_ATOMS: atom_id res chain seq x y z
N MET A 1 5.60 28.21 -0.67
CA MET A 1 6.28 27.14 0.06
C MET A 1 6.08 25.81 -0.66
N THR A 2 7.14 25.23 -1.18
CA THR A 2 7.07 23.91 -1.80
C THR A 2 6.89 22.85 -0.71
N PRO A 3 5.88 21.96 -0.81
CA PRO A 3 5.76 20.89 0.15
C PRO A 3 6.99 19.96 0.05
N ASP A 4 7.42 19.44 1.16
CA ASP A 4 8.51 18.48 1.18
C ASP A 4 8.06 17.17 0.48
N ARG A 5 9.03 16.35 0.10
CA ARG A 5 8.77 15.10 -0.64
C ARG A 5 7.85 14.15 0.13
N LEU A 6 8.05 14.05 1.44
CA LEU A 6 7.24 13.18 2.29
C LEU A 6 5.77 13.63 2.31
N SER A 7 5.53 14.93 2.49
CA SER A 7 4.16 15.48 2.47
C SER A 7 3.50 15.29 1.11
N SER A 8 4.23 15.47 0.01
CA SER A 8 3.72 15.23 -1.35
C SER A 8 3.33 13.77 -1.54
N THR A 9 4.13 12.85 -1.01
CA THR A 9 3.83 11.41 -1.07
C THR A 9 2.56 11.10 -0.30
N PHE A 10 2.42 11.60 0.93
CA PHE A 10 1.22 11.40 1.73
C PHE A 10 -0.03 11.97 1.05
N ALA A 11 0.07 13.15 0.47
CA ALA A 11 -1.06 13.74 -0.26
C ALA A 11 -1.49 12.86 -1.43
N ALA A 12 -0.54 12.33 -2.18
CA ALA A 12 -0.82 11.42 -3.29
C ALA A 12 -1.47 10.11 -2.80
N LEU A 13 -1.05 9.59 -1.65
CA LEU A 13 -1.57 8.35 -1.07
C LEU A 13 -2.91 8.54 -0.35
N ALA A 14 -3.37 9.77 -0.16
CA ALA A 14 -4.60 10.06 0.59
C ALA A 14 -5.87 9.64 -0.16
N ASP A 15 -5.80 9.35 -1.45
CA ASP A 15 -6.94 8.96 -2.26
C ASP A 15 -6.96 7.44 -2.51
N PRO A 16 -8.11 6.76 -2.29
CA PRO A 16 -8.19 5.31 -2.48
C PRO A 16 -7.99 4.86 -3.91
N THR A 17 -8.43 5.63 -4.90
CA THR A 17 -8.20 5.30 -6.32
C THR A 17 -6.72 5.31 -6.64
N ARG A 18 -6.00 6.32 -6.16
CA ARG A 18 -4.55 6.40 -6.37
C ARG A 18 -3.82 5.24 -5.71
N ARG A 19 -4.21 4.86 -4.51
CA ARG A 19 -3.62 3.66 -3.85
C ARG A 19 -3.91 2.39 -4.65
N ALA A 20 -5.09 2.25 -5.22
CA ALA A 20 -5.46 1.09 -6.04
C ALA A 20 -4.63 1.05 -7.34
N ILE A 21 -4.38 2.20 -7.96
CA ILE A 21 -3.51 2.31 -9.15
C ILE A 21 -2.09 1.84 -8.80
N LEU A 22 -1.54 2.29 -7.69
CA LEU A 22 -0.20 1.87 -7.25
C LEU A 22 -0.15 0.37 -6.96
N ALA A 23 -1.18 -0.18 -6.35
CA ALA A 23 -1.27 -1.62 -6.07
C ALA A 23 -1.24 -2.42 -7.37
N ARG A 24 -1.96 -1.96 -8.40
CA ARG A 24 -1.92 -2.60 -9.72
C ARG A 24 -0.53 -2.52 -10.35
N LEU A 25 0.12 -1.38 -10.27
CA LEU A 25 1.47 -1.17 -10.82
C LEU A 25 2.54 -1.95 -10.07
N ALA A 26 2.30 -2.32 -8.83
CA ALA A 26 3.21 -3.18 -8.06
C ALA A 26 3.36 -4.57 -8.69
N SER A 27 2.37 -5.02 -9.45
CA SER A 27 2.44 -6.31 -10.16
C SER A 27 3.01 -6.21 -11.57
N GLY A 28 3.31 -5.02 -12.05
CA GLY A 28 3.92 -4.80 -13.37
C GLY A 28 3.42 -3.55 -14.05
N GLU A 29 4.11 -3.15 -15.10
CA GLU A 29 3.74 -2.00 -15.92
C GLU A 29 2.33 -2.16 -16.50
N ALA A 30 1.63 -1.06 -16.69
CA ALA A 30 0.31 -1.04 -17.27
C ALA A 30 0.08 0.26 -18.04
N SER A 31 -0.70 0.18 -19.11
CA SER A 31 -1.15 1.36 -19.84
C SER A 31 -2.23 2.10 -19.06
N VAL A 32 -2.49 3.35 -19.42
CA VAL A 32 -3.58 4.14 -18.81
C VAL A 32 -4.92 3.42 -18.99
N THR A 33 -5.16 2.83 -20.16
CA THR A 33 -6.38 2.09 -20.46
C THR A 33 -6.54 0.87 -19.53
N GLU A 34 -5.47 0.10 -19.34
CA GLU A 34 -5.47 -1.04 -18.42
C GLU A 34 -5.73 -0.60 -16.98
N LEU A 35 -5.15 0.52 -16.57
CA LEU A 35 -5.36 1.07 -15.22
C LEU A 35 -6.79 1.57 -15.01
N ALA A 36 -7.42 2.11 -16.05
CA ALA A 36 -8.79 2.62 -15.97
C ALA A 36 -9.83 1.52 -15.91
N GLU A 37 -9.54 0.34 -16.47
CA GLU A 37 -10.49 -0.75 -16.65
C GLU A 37 -11.30 -1.14 -15.40
N PRO A 38 -10.67 -1.34 -14.22
CA PRO A 38 -11.42 -1.72 -13.01
C PRO A 38 -12.19 -0.59 -12.35
N PHE A 39 -12.07 0.64 -12.83
CA PHE A 39 -12.71 1.81 -12.21
C PHE A 39 -13.88 2.32 -13.06
N GLU A 40 -14.97 2.68 -12.41
CA GLU A 40 -16.11 3.37 -13.05
C GLU A 40 -15.81 4.87 -13.14
N MET A 41 -14.72 5.23 -13.80
CA MET A 41 -14.26 6.62 -13.92
C MET A 41 -13.93 6.94 -15.37
N SER A 42 -14.08 8.19 -15.75
CA SER A 42 -13.70 8.64 -17.07
C SER A 42 -12.17 8.60 -17.24
N MET A 43 -11.70 8.49 -18.48
CA MET A 43 -10.27 8.56 -18.79
C MET A 43 -9.62 9.86 -18.31
N PRO A 44 -10.27 11.04 -18.47
CA PRO A 44 -9.70 12.26 -17.89
C PRO A 44 -9.54 12.22 -16.36
N ALA A 45 -10.47 11.58 -15.65
CA ALA A 45 -10.36 11.44 -14.18
C ALA A 45 -9.18 10.56 -13.80
N ILE A 46 -9.00 9.43 -14.47
CA ILE A 46 -7.84 8.54 -14.27
C ILE A 46 -6.55 9.29 -14.59
N SER A 47 -6.51 10.04 -15.68
CA SER A 47 -5.33 10.84 -16.06
C SER A 47 -4.96 11.88 -15.01
N LYS A 48 -5.94 12.51 -14.36
CA LYS A 48 -5.68 13.44 -13.26
C LYS A 48 -5.03 12.74 -12.06
N HIS A 49 -5.53 11.57 -11.70
CA HIS A 49 -4.92 10.77 -10.63
C HIS A 49 -3.48 10.37 -10.97
N LEU A 50 -3.23 9.97 -12.20
CA LEU A 50 -1.88 9.63 -12.67
C LEU A 50 -0.94 10.83 -12.63
N LYS A 51 -1.41 12.02 -12.99
CA LYS A 51 -0.59 13.25 -12.89
C LYS A 51 -0.19 13.56 -11.45
N VAL A 52 -1.09 13.37 -10.51
CA VAL A 52 -0.77 13.55 -9.08
C VAL A 52 0.32 12.57 -8.65
N LEU A 53 0.20 11.30 -9.04
CA LEU A 53 1.18 10.27 -8.73
C LEU A 53 2.53 10.54 -9.40
N GLU A 54 2.53 11.00 -10.65
CA GLU A 54 3.75 11.38 -11.37
C GLU A 54 4.47 12.53 -10.70
N ARG A 55 3.74 13.58 -10.32
CA ARG A 55 4.30 14.75 -9.62
C ARG A 55 4.89 14.38 -8.27
N ALA A 56 4.31 13.42 -7.59
CA ALA A 56 4.85 12.90 -6.32
C ALA A 56 6.03 11.95 -6.51
N GLY A 57 6.38 11.61 -7.76
CA GLY A 57 7.46 10.69 -8.06
C GLY A 57 7.14 9.22 -7.83
N LEU A 58 5.85 8.88 -7.68
CA LEU A 58 5.40 7.50 -7.43
C LEU A 58 5.15 6.71 -8.71
N VAL A 59 4.95 7.39 -9.82
CA VAL A 59 4.72 6.80 -11.14
C VAL A 59 5.63 7.46 -12.16
N ALA A 60 6.25 6.66 -12.99
CA ALA A 60 6.99 7.11 -14.16
C ALA A 60 6.32 6.56 -15.41
N ARG A 61 6.45 7.29 -16.49
CA ARG A 61 5.94 6.86 -17.79
C ARG A 61 7.08 6.48 -18.72
N GLY A 62 6.88 5.37 -19.45
CA GLY A 62 7.78 4.97 -20.52
C GLY A 62 7.76 5.96 -21.68
N ARG A 63 8.81 5.94 -22.49
CA ARG A 63 9.01 6.87 -23.62
C ARG A 63 8.70 6.25 -24.99
N GLU A 64 8.10 5.07 -25.03
CA GLU A 64 7.73 4.45 -26.28
C GLU A 64 6.58 5.20 -26.94
N ALA A 65 6.73 5.54 -28.21
CA ALA A 65 5.95 6.57 -28.91
C ALA A 65 4.44 6.30 -28.96
N GLN A 66 3.97 5.05 -28.96
CA GLN A 66 2.56 4.72 -29.07
C GLN A 66 2.01 4.04 -27.82
N TRP A 67 2.89 3.48 -27.01
CA TRP A 67 2.53 2.81 -25.79
C TRP A 67 3.37 3.40 -24.66
N ARG A 68 2.74 4.22 -23.84
CA ARG A 68 3.39 4.83 -22.68
C ARG A 68 2.98 4.08 -21.43
N PRO A 69 3.68 2.98 -21.10
CA PRO A 69 3.32 2.25 -19.89
C PRO A 69 3.63 3.09 -18.66
N CYS A 70 2.76 2.97 -17.68
CA CYS A 70 3.02 3.51 -16.35
C CYS A 70 3.75 2.44 -15.54
N ARG A 71 4.73 2.86 -14.75
CA ARG A 71 5.42 1.95 -13.84
C ARG A 71 5.53 2.58 -12.45
N LEU A 72 5.56 1.73 -11.45
CA LEU A 72 5.74 2.14 -10.07
C LEU A 72 7.18 2.62 -9.84
N GLU A 73 7.32 3.78 -9.22
CA GLU A 73 8.58 4.25 -8.66
C GLU A 73 8.46 4.17 -7.14
N ALA A 74 9.20 3.24 -6.55
CA ALA A 74 9.06 2.92 -5.14
C ALA A 74 9.84 3.85 -4.20
N ALA A 75 10.73 4.71 -4.71
CA ALA A 75 11.58 5.54 -3.87
C ALA A 75 10.81 6.41 -2.86
N PRO A 76 9.71 7.11 -3.24
CA PRO A 76 8.94 7.86 -2.25
C PRO A 76 8.28 6.98 -1.18
N LEU A 77 7.89 5.75 -1.53
CA LEU A 77 7.32 4.79 -0.57
C LEU A 77 8.38 4.35 0.43
N LYS A 78 9.63 4.24 0.00
CA LYS A 78 10.75 3.93 0.88
C LYS A 78 10.95 5.03 1.93
N ASP A 79 10.79 6.29 1.53
CA ASP A 79 10.86 7.42 2.46
C ASP A 79 9.75 7.34 3.52
N VAL A 80 8.53 6.98 3.11
CA VAL A 80 7.41 6.75 4.02
C VAL A 80 7.72 5.62 5.00
N ALA A 81 8.25 4.51 4.49
CA ALA A 81 8.62 3.35 5.32
C ALA A 81 9.69 3.74 6.36
N ARG A 82 10.68 4.53 5.98
CA ARG A 82 11.73 5.03 6.89
C ARG A 82 11.15 5.93 7.98
N TRP A 83 10.25 6.82 7.61
CA TRP A 83 9.59 7.69 8.56
C TRP A 83 8.75 6.88 9.56
N ILE A 84 7.97 5.94 9.09
CA ILE A 84 7.08 5.15 9.91
C ILE A 84 7.85 4.19 10.83
N GLU A 85 9.07 3.80 10.44
CA GLU A 85 9.96 2.95 11.23
C GLU A 85 10.25 3.52 12.61
N HIS A 86 10.28 4.85 12.75
CA HIS A 86 10.46 5.52 14.04
C HIS A 86 9.37 5.17 15.06
N TYR A 87 8.21 4.75 14.58
CA TYR A 87 7.04 4.46 15.41
C TYR A 87 6.75 2.97 15.54
N ARG A 88 7.54 2.14 14.88
CA ARG A 88 7.34 0.69 14.79
C ARG A 88 7.19 0.02 16.15
N ARG A 89 7.99 0.41 17.12
CA ARG A 89 7.96 -0.14 18.49
C ARG A 89 6.58 0.01 19.16
N PHE A 90 5.81 1.04 18.78
CA PHE A 90 4.49 1.30 19.39
C PHE A 90 3.45 0.26 19.00
N TRP A 91 3.47 -0.20 17.76
CA TRP A 91 2.53 -1.23 17.33
C TRP A 91 3.10 -2.64 17.42
N GLU A 92 4.39 -2.85 17.31
CA GLU A 92 5.00 -4.18 17.53
C GLU A 92 4.77 -4.68 18.94
N GLN A 93 4.95 -3.83 19.95
CA GLN A 93 4.62 -4.18 21.33
C GLN A 93 3.15 -4.59 21.47
N SER A 94 2.26 -3.88 20.78
CA SER A 94 0.83 -4.20 20.79
C SER A 94 0.54 -5.53 20.09
N PHE A 95 1.18 -5.80 18.97
CA PHE A 95 1.07 -7.07 18.25
C PHE A 95 1.66 -8.22 19.05
N ASP A 96 2.80 -8.03 19.69
CA ASP A 96 3.41 -9.05 20.54
C ASP A 96 2.51 -9.41 21.71
N ARG A 97 1.88 -8.43 22.34
CA ARG A 97 0.89 -8.67 23.41
C ARG A 97 -0.31 -9.46 22.90
N LEU A 98 -0.79 -9.14 21.71
CA LEU A 98 -1.88 -9.86 21.06
C LEU A 98 -1.48 -11.30 20.74
N ASP A 99 -0.29 -11.50 20.18
CA ASP A 99 0.26 -12.83 19.89
C ASP A 99 0.35 -13.68 21.15
N ASP A 100 0.89 -13.13 22.22
CA ASP A 100 0.98 -13.82 23.52
C ASP A 100 -0.40 -14.20 24.03
N TYR A 101 -1.37 -13.30 23.94
CA TYR A 101 -2.74 -13.53 24.34
C TYR A 101 -3.37 -14.68 23.54
N LEU A 102 -3.19 -14.64 22.20
CA LEU A 102 -3.70 -15.68 21.30
C LEU A 102 -3.05 -17.03 21.57
N ARG A 103 -1.76 -17.07 21.86
CA ARG A 103 -1.05 -18.30 22.23
C ARG A 103 -1.62 -18.89 23.52
N ARG A 104 -1.84 -18.05 24.53
CA ARG A 104 -2.45 -18.48 25.80
C ARG A 104 -3.84 -19.06 25.59
N LEU A 105 -4.64 -18.44 24.72
CA LEU A 105 -5.97 -18.96 24.38
C LEU A 105 -5.88 -20.32 23.69
N LYS A 106 -4.95 -20.49 22.74
CA LYS A 106 -4.73 -21.78 22.06
C LYS A 106 -4.28 -22.87 23.02
N ASP A 107 -3.36 -22.55 23.93
CA ASP A 107 -2.88 -23.50 24.95
C ASP A 107 -4.01 -23.91 25.88
N LYS A 108 -4.87 -22.98 26.27
CA LYS A 108 -6.04 -23.24 27.10
C LYS A 108 -7.02 -24.14 26.37
N GLU A 109 -7.29 -23.93 25.12
CA GLU A 109 -8.15 -24.78 24.29
C GLU A 109 -7.57 -26.18 24.13
N LYS A 110 -6.26 -26.31 23.91
CA LYS A 110 -5.58 -27.62 23.84
C LYS A 110 -5.70 -28.37 25.15
N LYS A 111 -5.50 -27.72 26.29
CA LYS A 111 -5.65 -28.33 27.60
C LYS A 111 -7.09 -28.77 27.85
N ASN A 112 -8.07 -27.95 27.51
CA ASN A 112 -9.47 -28.29 27.62
C ASN A 112 -9.85 -29.44 26.69
N GLY A 113 -9.34 -29.46 25.47
CA GLY A 113 -9.52 -30.56 24.52
C GLY A 113 -8.94 -31.88 25.00
N ARG A 114 -7.77 -31.87 25.62
CA ARG A 114 -7.15 -33.04 26.23
C ARG A 114 -7.96 -33.56 27.42
N LYS A 115 -8.45 -32.67 28.27
CA LYS A 115 -9.31 -33.06 29.41
C LYS A 115 -10.61 -33.70 28.94
N LYS A 116 -11.23 -33.17 27.87
CA LYS A 116 -12.45 -33.75 27.31
C LYS A 116 -12.21 -35.11 26.66
N ARG A 117 -11.03 -35.37 26.11
CA ARG A 117 -10.67 -36.68 25.51
C ARG A 117 -10.37 -37.76 26.54
N LYS A 118 -10.03 -37.36 27.77
CA LYS A 118 -9.71 -38.28 28.86
C LYS A 118 -10.92 -38.66 29.73
N ALA A 119 -12.06 -38.01 29.51
CA ALA A 119 -13.27 -38.31 30.24
C ALA A 119 -14.01 -39.52 29.68
#